data_94d67ee5f1caee18e585486b1b380e29
#
_entry.id   94d67ee5f1caee18e585486b1b380e29
#
_cell.length_a   1.000
_cell.length_b   1.000
_cell.length_c   1.000
_cell.angle_alpha   90.00
_cell.angle_beta   90.00
_cell.angle_gamma   90.00
#
_symmetry.space_group_name_H-M   'P 1'
#
loop_
_entity.id
_entity.type
_entity.pdbx_description
1 polymer ?
#
loop_
_entity_poly.entity_id
_entity_poly.type
_entity_poly.pdbx_seq_one_letter_code
_entity_poly.pdbx_strand_id
1 'polypeptide(L)'
;MTLTYNGPQQPDGSNTYGGYSDSIVVREKFVLKIPENLDLKAVAPLLCAGVTTYSPMLHWHVQAGQTIGIVGIGGLGNMAVKLAVAMGAKVVVFTTSPEKEADIRRLGAEDVVLSTDKEAMAKYASSFDLILSTIPTKHDLNPYILLLKKDATIVLVGALEPLEPIDHSQVAFHRRSIAGSLIGSVAETQEVLDFCSQHNIISDVEMISIDRINEAYERMIQGDVKYRFVIDMASLKGA
;
A
#
# COMPACT_ATOMS: atom_id res chain seq x y z
N MET A 1 11.48 -3.95 -15.89
CA MET A 1 10.07 -4.34 -15.62
C MET A 1 9.33 -4.36 -16.95
N THR A 2 8.57 -5.39 -17.23
CA THR A 2 7.73 -5.48 -18.43
C THR A 2 6.28 -5.31 -17.99
N LEU A 3 5.60 -4.29 -18.52
CA LEU A 3 4.19 -4.06 -18.24
C LEU A 3 3.35 -5.10 -18.96
N THR A 4 2.39 -5.72 -18.27
CA THR A 4 1.47 -6.70 -18.85
C THR A 4 0.22 -5.98 -19.36
N TYR A 5 -0.48 -5.26 -18.49
CA TYR A 5 -1.68 -4.51 -18.86
C TYR A 5 -1.29 -3.10 -19.28
N ASN A 6 -1.99 -2.57 -20.29
CA ASN A 6 -1.70 -1.25 -20.88
C ASN A 6 -0.22 -1.09 -21.29
N GLY A 7 0.42 -2.20 -21.64
CA GLY A 7 1.79 -2.25 -22.09
C GLY A 7 1.91 -2.01 -23.60
N PRO A 8 3.14 -2.03 -24.16
CA PRO A 8 3.34 -1.96 -25.59
C PRO A 8 2.68 -3.16 -26.29
N GLN A 9 2.24 -2.94 -27.52
CA GLN A 9 1.71 -3.99 -28.38
C GLN A 9 2.70 -5.15 -28.49
N GLN A 10 2.18 -6.39 -28.42
CA GLN A 10 3.01 -7.58 -28.56
C GLN A 10 3.53 -7.72 -30.00
N PRO A 11 4.63 -8.47 -30.22
CA PRO A 11 5.18 -8.66 -31.57
C PRO A 11 4.21 -9.28 -32.58
N ASP A 12 3.22 -10.01 -32.12
CA ASP A 12 2.15 -10.62 -32.94
C ASP A 12 0.98 -9.67 -33.23
N GLY A 13 1.06 -8.41 -32.77
CA GLY A 13 0.03 -7.40 -32.95
C GLY A 13 -1.07 -7.44 -31.91
N SER A 14 -1.08 -8.43 -31.01
CA SER A 14 -2.04 -8.49 -29.88
C SER A 14 -1.75 -7.45 -28.80
N ASN A 15 -2.73 -7.22 -27.93
CA ASN A 15 -2.57 -6.40 -26.73
C ASN A 15 -2.80 -7.25 -25.48
N THR A 16 -2.45 -6.70 -24.34
CA THR A 16 -2.59 -7.34 -23.02
C THR A 16 -3.67 -6.68 -22.17
N TYR A 17 -4.70 -6.12 -22.79
CA TYR A 17 -5.85 -5.56 -22.10
C TYR A 17 -6.74 -6.66 -21.52
N GLY A 18 -7.58 -6.33 -20.56
CA GLY A 18 -8.61 -7.23 -20.04
C GLY A 18 -8.23 -7.96 -18.76
N GLY A 19 -7.89 -7.21 -17.72
CA GLY A 19 -7.67 -7.75 -16.38
C GLY A 19 -8.94 -8.30 -15.70
N TYR A 20 -10.13 -7.88 -16.15
CA TYR A 20 -11.42 -8.39 -15.67
C TYR A 20 -11.91 -9.53 -16.57
N SER A 21 -11.38 -10.72 -16.36
CA SER A 21 -11.71 -11.94 -17.10
C SER A 21 -11.76 -13.14 -16.16
N ASP A 22 -12.48 -14.17 -16.55
CA ASP A 22 -12.63 -15.43 -15.79
C ASP A 22 -11.47 -16.39 -15.99
N SER A 23 -10.62 -16.13 -16.99
CA SER A 23 -9.49 -16.99 -17.32
C SER A 23 -8.31 -16.19 -17.89
N ILE A 24 -7.11 -16.71 -17.64
CA ILE A 24 -5.85 -16.18 -18.18
C ILE A 24 -4.87 -17.33 -18.41
N VAL A 25 -4.06 -17.22 -19.45
CA VAL A 25 -2.94 -18.16 -19.71
C VAL A 25 -1.63 -17.48 -19.33
N VAL A 26 -0.93 -18.05 -18.38
CA VAL A 26 0.37 -17.52 -17.90
C VAL A 26 1.39 -18.63 -17.80
N ARG A 27 2.69 -18.27 -17.79
CA ARG A 27 3.74 -19.23 -17.49
C ARG A 27 3.66 -19.62 -16.01
N GLU A 28 3.88 -20.90 -15.71
CA GLU A 28 3.85 -21.48 -14.37
C GLU A 28 4.62 -20.65 -13.31
N LYS A 29 5.77 -20.10 -13.67
CA LYS A 29 6.59 -19.27 -12.78
C LYS A 29 5.92 -18.00 -12.25
N PHE A 30 4.78 -17.60 -12.81
CA PHE A 30 3.98 -16.46 -12.34
C PHE A 30 2.76 -16.90 -11.52
N VAL A 31 2.58 -18.20 -11.31
CA VAL A 31 1.48 -18.74 -10.50
C VAL A 31 1.90 -18.75 -9.04
N LEU A 32 1.03 -18.27 -8.17
CA LEU A 32 1.21 -18.22 -6.73
C LEU A 32 0.28 -19.24 -6.06
N LYS A 33 0.72 -19.77 -4.93
CA LYS A 33 -0.11 -20.63 -4.10
C LYS A 33 -0.81 -19.80 -3.03
N ILE A 34 -2.12 -19.81 -3.01
CA ILE A 34 -2.92 -19.18 -1.95
C ILE A 34 -3.01 -20.15 -0.77
N PRO A 35 -2.59 -19.74 0.45
CA PRO A 35 -2.79 -20.52 1.66
C PRO A 35 -4.27 -20.82 1.93
N GLU A 36 -4.60 -22.02 2.34
CA GLU A 36 -5.99 -22.51 2.47
C GLU A 36 -6.82 -21.76 3.52
N ASN A 37 -6.17 -21.19 4.54
CA ASN A 37 -6.84 -20.41 5.59
C ASN A 37 -7.14 -18.96 5.21
N LEU A 38 -6.72 -18.50 4.05
CA LEU A 38 -7.04 -17.14 3.57
C LEU A 38 -8.34 -17.17 2.76
N ASP A 39 -9.26 -16.26 3.10
CA ASP A 39 -10.49 -16.06 2.31
C ASP A 39 -10.14 -15.49 0.93
N LEU A 40 -10.45 -16.24 -0.13
CA LEU A 40 -10.19 -15.85 -1.53
C LEU A 40 -10.78 -14.48 -1.88
N LYS A 41 -11.90 -14.09 -1.27
CA LYS A 41 -12.50 -12.76 -1.49
C LYS A 41 -11.58 -11.63 -1.03
N ALA A 42 -10.79 -11.87 0.01
CA ALA A 42 -9.91 -10.88 0.62
C ALA A 42 -8.44 -10.98 0.18
N VAL A 43 -8.08 -12.00 -0.60
CA VAL A 43 -6.70 -12.24 -1.05
C VAL A 43 -6.28 -11.36 -2.22
N ALA A 44 -7.19 -11.10 -3.17
CA ALA A 44 -6.83 -10.38 -4.40
C ALA A 44 -6.05 -9.07 -4.15
N PRO A 45 -6.42 -8.20 -3.18
CA PRO A 45 -5.66 -7.00 -2.88
C PRO A 45 -4.26 -7.27 -2.29
N LEU A 46 -3.99 -8.43 -1.69
CA LEU A 46 -2.67 -8.78 -1.15
C LEU A 46 -1.62 -8.91 -2.26
N LEU A 47 -2.05 -9.32 -3.46
CA LEU A 47 -1.19 -9.48 -4.63
C LEU A 47 -0.67 -8.15 -5.20
N CYS A 48 -1.22 -7.04 -4.76
CA CYS A 48 -0.80 -5.70 -5.15
C CYS A 48 -0.48 -4.85 -3.90
N ALA A 49 -1.50 -4.45 -3.13
CA ALA A 49 -1.32 -3.60 -1.96
C ALA A 49 -0.48 -4.30 -0.87
N GLY A 50 -0.64 -5.61 -0.71
CA GLY A 50 0.17 -6.41 0.21
C GLY A 50 1.65 -6.35 -0.15
N VAL A 51 2.04 -6.84 -1.32
CA VAL A 51 3.44 -6.88 -1.73
C VAL A 51 4.07 -5.50 -1.85
N THR A 52 3.33 -4.48 -2.33
CA THR A 52 3.83 -3.10 -2.48
C THR A 52 4.24 -2.49 -1.13
N THR A 53 3.56 -2.83 -0.06
CA THR A 53 3.87 -2.31 1.28
C THR A 53 4.78 -3.25 2.08
N TYR A 54 4.75 -4.55 1.82
CA TYR A 54 5.59 -5.56 2.45
C TYR A 54 7.04 -5.50 1.98
N SER A 55 7.26 -5.48 0.66
CA SER A 55 8.59 -5.49 0.05
C SER A 55 9.52 -4.39 0.60
N PRO A 56 9.11 -3.10 0.68
CA PRO A 56 9.97 -2.08 1.28
C PRO A 56 10.20 -2.30 2.78
N MET A 57 9.23 -2.83 3.54
CA MET A 57 9.45 -3.13 4.96
C MET A 57 10.53 -4.20 5.15
N LEU A 58 10.56 -5.22 4.30
CA LEU A 58 11.63 -6.22 4.30
C LEU A 58 12.98 -5.61 3.88
N HIS A 59 12.98 -4.84 2.79
CA HIS A 59 14.20 -4.25 2.23
C HIS A 59 14.91 -3.32 3.22
N TRP A 60 14.16 -2.50 3.95
CA TRP A 60 14.68 -1.61 5.00
C TRP A 60 14.68 -2.24 6.38
N HIS A 61 14.52 -3.56 6.46
CA HIS A 61 14.67 -4.37 7.68
C HIS A 61 13.82 -3.87 8.84
N VAL A 62 12.52 -3.66 8.62
CA VAL A 62 11.58 -3.33 9.69
C VAL A 62 11.58 -4.45 10.73
N GLN A 63 11.74 -4.07 12.00
CA GLN A 63 11.84 -4.99 13.13
C GLN A 63 10.89 -4.58 14.26
N ALA A 64 10.60 -5.54 15.14
CA ALA A 64 9.82 -5.30 16.33
C ALA A 64 10.41 -4.16 17.20
N GLY A 65 9.53 -3.30 17.68
CA GLY A 65 9.89 -2.15 18.52
C GLY A 65 10.33 -0.89 17.77
N GLN A 66 10.59 -0.95 16.47
CA GLN A 66 10.81 0.24 15.65
C GLN A 66 9.54 1.08 15.49
N THR A 67 9.70 2.38 15.28
CA THR A 67 8.59 3.31 15.01
C THR A 67 8.49 3.58 13.52
N ILE A 68 7.36 3.20 12.94
CA ILE A 68 7.07 3.28 11.50
C ILE A 68 5.96 4.29 11.24
N GLY A 69 6.22 5.25 10.36
CA GLY A 69 5.22 6.20 9.89
C GLY A 69 4.53 5.71 8.62
N ILE A 70 3.21 5.77 8.57
CA ILE A 70 2.43 5.51 7.37
C ILE A 70 1.73 6.79 6.95
N VAL A 71 2.04 7.31 5.76
CA VAL A 71 1.44 8.53 5.22
C VAL A 71 0.34 8.16 4.22
N GLY A 72 -0.89 8.54 4.58
CA GLY A 72 -2.10 8.18 3.83
C GLY A 72 -2.72 6.86 4.27
N ILE A 73 -4.05 6.80 4.23
CA ILE A 73 -4.84 5.63 4.67
C ILE A 73 -5.88 5.23 3.62
N GLY A 74 -5.39 4.90 2.44
CA GLY A 74 -6.14 4.24 1.39
C GLY A 74 -5.89 2.73 1.40
N GLY A 75 -6.10 2.07 0.26
CA GLY A 75 -5.88 0.62 0.15
C GLY A 75 -4.43 0.17 0.40
N LEU A 76 -3.42 1.00 0.06
CA LEU A 76 -2.02 0.73 0.42
C LEU A 76 -1.77 0.97 1.90
N GLY A 77 -2.18 2.15 2.42
CA GLY A 77 -1.95 2.51 3.82
C GLY A 77 -2.61 1.54 4.81
N ASN A 78 -3.82 1.08 4.51
CA ASN A 78 -4.49 0.06 5.32
C ASN A 78 -3.64 -1.21 5.43
N MET A 79 -3.15 -1.73 4.31
CA MET A 79 -2.29 -2.92 4.33
C MET A 79 -0.95 -2.65 5.00
N ALA A 80 -0.35 -1.46 4.79
CA ALA A 80 0.89 -1.09 5.45
C ALA A 80 0.77 -1.12 6.98
N VAL A 81 -0.33 -0.59 7.53
CA VAL A 81 -0.58 -0.63 8.98
C VAL A 81 -0.66 -2.06 9.48
N LYS A 82 -1.52 -2.90 8.87
CA LYS A 82 -1.70 -4.31 9.27
C LYS A 82 -0.38 -5.09 9.26
N LEU A 83 0.41 -4.93 8.20
CA LEU A 83 1.68 -5.63 8.05
C LEU A 83 2.74 -5.14 9.05
N ALA A 84 2.91 -3.82 9.20
CA ALA A 84 3.87 -3.26 10.15
C ALA A 84 3.55 -3.65 11.61
N VAL A 85 2.26 -3.62 11.98
CA VAL A 85 1.80 -4.09 13.31
C VAL A 85 2.13 -5.56 13.51
N ALA A 86 1.88 -6.42 12.52
CA ALA A 86 2.20 -7.85 12.60
C ALA A 86 3.71 -8.12 12.66
N MET A 87 4.55 -7.24 12.11
CA MET A 87 6.00 -7.27 12.28
C MET A 87 6.46 -6.80 13.68
N GLY A 88 5.53 -6.38 14.54
CA GLY A 88 5.82 -5.91 15.90
C GLY A 88 6.30 -4.45 15.98
N ALA A 89 6.13 -3.67 14.92
CA ALA A 89 6.47 -2.26 14.90
C ALA A 89 5.41 -1.40 15.61
N LYS A 90 5.83 -0.24 16.13
CA LYS A 90 4.95 0.83 16.60
C LYS A 90 4.54 1.67 15.38
N VAL A 91 3.26 1.72 15.08
CA VAL A 91 2.78 2.36 13.86
C VAL A 91 2.06 3.66 14.19
N VAL A 92 2.50 4.74 13.56
CA VAL A 92 1.83 6.04 13.59
C VAL A 92 1.36 6.39 12.18
N VAL A 93 0.08 6.74 12.06
CA VAL A 93 -0.53 7.04 10.76
C VAL A 93 -0.76 8.54 10.61
N PHE A 94 -0.33 9.10 9.48
CA PHE A 94 -0.56 10.48 9.09
C PHE A 94 -1.70 10.55 8.08
N THR A 95 -2.74 11.30 8.41
CA THR A 95 -3.93 11.44 7.57
C THR A 95 -4.43 12.88 7.56
N THR A 96 -5.16 13.26 6.52
CA THR A 96 -5.93 14.52 6.46
C THR A 96 -7.39 14.33 6.88
N SER A 97 -7.81 13.08 7.17
CA SER A 97 -9.19 12.66 7.38
C SER A 97 -9.40 12.23 8.83
N PRO A 98 -9.85 13.14 9.72
CA PRO A 98 -10.03 12.83 11.14
C PRO A 98 -11.11 11.76 11.39
N GLU A 99 -12.11 11.67 10.51
CA GLU A 99 -13.19 10.68 10.58
C GLU A 99 -12.71 9.23 10.46
N LYS A 100 -11.48 9.02 9.97
CA LYS A 100 -10.87 7.69 9.84
C LYS A 100 -10.10 7.22 11.09
N GLU A 101 -9.95 8.06 12.11
CA GLU A 101 -9.13 7.74 13.28
C GLU A 101 -9.56 6.44 13.96
N ALA A 102 -10.85 6.26 14.21
CA ALA A 102 -11.35 5.04 14.85
C ALA A 102 -11.04 3.77 14.05
N ASP A 103 -11.16 3.84 12.72
CA ASP A 103 -10.82 2.73 11.83
C ASP A 103 -9.31 2.44 11.86
N ILE A 104 -8.48 3.49 11.83
CA ILE A 104 -7.01 3.37 11.87
C ILE A 104 -6.54 2.72 13.18
N ARG A 105 -7.09 3.15 14.32
CA ARG A 105 -6.77 2.54 15.63
C ARG A 105 -7.20 1.07 15.69
N ARG A 106 -8.31 0.71 15.08
CA ARG A 106 -8.77 -0.69 14.97
C ARG A 106 -7.81 -1.56 14.14
N LEU A 107 -7.08 -0.99 13.19
CA LEU A 107 -6.03 -1.70 12.44
C LEU A 107 -4.78 -1.99 13.30
N GLY A 108 -4.67 -1.42 14.50
CA GLY A 108 -3.57 -1.60 15.42
C GLY A 108 -2.55 -0.46 15.44
N ALA A 109 -2.84 0.68 14.79
CA ALA A 109 -1.99 1.86 14.91
C ALA A 109 -1.93 2.37 16.35
N GLU A 110 -0.72 2.69 16.82
CA GLU A 110 -0.48 3.23 18.16
C GLU A 110 -0.99 4.67 18.26
N ASP A 111 -0.80 5.44 17.19
CA ASP A 111 -1.32 6.81 17.13
C ASP A 111 -1.73 7.25 15.72
N VAL A 112 -2.55 8.30 15.68
CA VAL A 112 -3.07 8.93 14.45
C VAL A 112 -2.84 10.42 14.53
N VAL A 113 -2.15 10.96 13.55
CA VAL A 113 -1.76 12.37 13.49
C VAL A 113 -2.41 13.03 12.26
N LEU A 114 -3.10 14.14 12.49
CA LEU A 114 -3.56 14.98 11.39
C LEU A 114 -2.36 15.68 10.77
N SER A 115 -2.06 15.39 9.52
CA SER A 115 -0.91 15.96 8.82
C SER A 115 -1.03 17.47 8.56
N THR A 116 -2.23 18.02 8.73
CA THR A 116 -2.50 19.46 8.68
C THR A 116 -2.22 20.17 10.00
N ASP A 117 -2.08 19.45 11.11
CA ASP A 117 -1.75 19.99 12.43
C ASP A 117 -0.22 19.98 12.62
N LYS A 118 0.39 21.14 12.41
CA LYS A 118 1.85 21.32 12.52
C LYS A 118 2.39 21.07 13.93
N GLU A 119 1.61 21.36 14.97
CA GLU A 119 2.03 21.14 16.36
C GLU A 119 2.01 19.64 16.71
N ALA A 120 0.98 18.93 16.26
CA ALA A 120 0.93 17.48 16.40
C ALA A 120 2.06 16.79 15.63
N MET A 121 2.33 17.23 14.40
CA MET A 121 3.45 16.73 13.57
C MET A 121 4.81 16.97 14.29
N ALA A 122 5.04 18.15 14.83
CA ALA A 122 6.30 18.53 15.46
C ALA A 122 6.66 17.65 16.68
N LYS A 123 5.67 17.09 17.38
CA LYS A 123 5.89 16.15 18.50
C LYS A 123 6.65 14.90 18.09
N TYR A 124 6.59 14.55 16.81
CA TYR A 124 7.23 13.36 16.23
C TYR A 124 8.57 13.67 15.55
N ALA A 125 9.14 14.87 15.71
CA ALA A 125 10.43 15.20 15.12
C ALA A 125 11.50 14.14 15.45
N SER A 126 12.22 13.65 14.44
CA SER A 126 13.30 12.64 14.58
C SER A 126 12.88 11.37 15.32
N SER A 127 11.65 10.88 15.12
CA SER A 127 11.07 9.72 15.85
C SER A 127 10.97 8.44 15.03
N PHE A 128 10.99 8.53 13.69
CA PHE A 128 10.72 7.38 12.84
C PHE A 128 11.97 6.71 12.29
N ASP A 129 11.98 5.39 12.34
CA ASP A 129 12.98 4.52 11.72
C ASP A 129 12.75 4.35 10.22
N LEU A 130 11.48 4.34 9.80
CA LEU A 130 11.04 4.30 8.41
C LEU A 130 9.72 5.06 8.28
N ILE A 131 9.50 5.71 7.15
CA ILE A 131 8.19 6.24 6.76
C ILE A 131 7.83 5.67 5.39
N LEU A 132 6.62 5.13 5.25
CA LEU A 132 6.04 4.74 3.97
C LEU A 132 5.03 5.79 3.52
N SER A 133 5.29 6.46 2.40
CA SER A 133 4.33 7.38 1.78
C SER A 133 3.51 6.65 0.73
N THR A 134 2.21 6.54 0.97
CA THR A 134 1.24 5.87 0.08
C THR A 134 0.39 6.86 -0.72
N ILE A 135 0.70 8.16 -0.65
CA ILE A 135 -0.04 9.21 -1.35
C ILE A 135 0.35 9.20 -2.84
N PRO A 136 -0.61 9.06 -3.77
CA PRO A 136 -0.32 8.98 -5.19
C PRO A 136 -0.16 10.37 -5.86
N THR A 137 -0.75 11.40 -5.27
CA THR A 137 -0.83 12.75 -5.85
C THR A 137 0.34 13.63 -5.40
N LYS A 138 0.50 14.75 -6.07
CA LYS A 138 1.47 15.78 -5.72
C LYS A 138 1.28 16.25 -4.28
N HIS A 139 2.33 16.23 -3.48
CA HIS A 139 2.33 16.68 -2.08
C HIS A 139 3.72 17.11 -1.62
N ASP A 140 3.78 17.80 -0.48
CA ASP A 140 5.02 18.23 0.19
C ASP A 140 5.54 17.11 1.10
N LEU A 141 6.77 16.64 0.85
CA LEU A 141 7.46 15.65 1.70
C LEU A 141 8.21 16.28 2.87
N ASN A 142 8.50 17.59 2.82
CA ASN A 142 9.37 18.23 3.81
C ASN A 142 8.89 18.04 5.26
N PRO A 143 7.57 18.15 5.57
CA PRO A 143 7.11 17.89 6.94
C PRO A 143 7.42 16.47 7.43
N TYR A 144 7.38 15.46 6.55
CA TYR A 144 7.63 14.07 6.90
C TYR A 144 9.13 13.76 7.00
N ILE A 145 9.98 14.42 6.19
CA ILE A 145 11.44 14.28 6.26
C ILE A 145 11.95 14.70 7.65
N LEU A 146 11.36 15.75 8.25
CA LEU A 146 11.70 16.20 9.59
C LEU A 146 11.43 15.18 10.69
N LEU A 147 10.48 14.26 10.45
CA LEU A 147 10.10 13.23 11.41
C LEU A 147 11.07 12.04 11.44
N LEU A 148 11.86 11.85 10.38
CA LEU A 148 12.84 10.77 10.31
C LEU A 148 13.97 10.94 11.31
N LYS A 149 14.37 9.86 11.94
CA LYS A 149 15.64 9.77 12.69
C LYS A 149 16.84 10.04 11.76
N LYS A 150 18.01 10.18 12.34
CA LYS A 150 19.27 10.13 11.60
C LYS A 150 19.39 8.75 10.93
N ASP A 151 19.88 8.72 9.69
CA ASP A 151 20.05 7.51 8.85
C ASP A 151 18.75 6.81 8.44
N ALA A 152 17.59 7.36 8.77
CA ALA A 152 16.30 6.79 8.42
C ALA A 152 15.85 7.15 7.00
N THR A 153 14.87 6.42 6.49
CA THR A 153 14.40 6.52 5.11
C THR A 153 12.91 6.80 5.03
N ILE A 154 12.50 7.69 4.12
CA ILE A 154 11.13 7.75 3.63
C ILE A 154 11.04 7.05 2.29
N VAL A 155 10.11 6.10 2.16
CA VAL A 155 9.91 5.30 0.95
C VAL A 155 8.61 5.68 0.27
N LEU A 156 8.69 6.01 -1.01
CA LEU A 156 7.56 6.37 -1.86
C LEU A 156 7.04 5.09 -2.53
N VAL A 157 5.81 4.71 -2.21
CA VAL A 157 5.14 3.54 -2.83
C VAL A 157 3.89 3.93 -3.62
N GLY A 158 3.45 5.18 -3.49
CA GLY A 158 2.25 5.70 -4.14
C GLY A 158 2.48 6.85 -5.12
N ALA A 159 3.69 7.38 -5.22
CA ALA A 159 3.99 8.59 -6.01
C ALA A 159 3.82 8.34 -7.51
N LEU A 160 2.71 8.83 -8.08
CA LEU A 160 2.41 8.80 -9.51
C LEU A 160 2.59 10.18 -10.16
N GLU A 161 2.64 11.24 -9.37
CA GLU A 161 2.82 12.63 -9.82
C GLU A 161 4.14 13.21 -9.27
N PRO A 162 4.71 14.22 -9.94
CA PRO A 162 5.87 14.93 -9.42
C PRO A 162 5.59 15.54 -8.04
N LEU A 163 6.54 15.39 -7.13
CA LEU A 163 6.46 15.95 -5.78
C LEU A 163 6.74 17.46 -5.76
N GLU A 164 6.41 18.12 -4.65
CA GLU A 164 6.88 19.48 -4.37
C GLU A 164 8.41 19.49 -4.18
N PRO A 165 9.07 20.67 -4.37
CA PRO A 165 10.50 20.80 -4.15
C PRO A 165 10.91 20.38 -2.73
N ILE A 166 12.00 19.63 -2.63
CA ILE A 166 12.52 19.09 -1.38
C ILE A 166 13.61 20.01 -0.82
N ASP A 167 13.52 20.34 0.46
CA ASP A 167 14.62 20.94 1.19
C ASP A 167 15.71 19.90 1.45
N HIS A 168 16.70 19.85 0.57
CA HIS A 168 17.79 18.91 0.63
C HIS A 168 18.67 19.05 1.87
N SER A 169 18.66 20.20 2.55
CA SER A 169 19.41 20.42 3.78
C SER A 169 18.92 19.47 4.89
N GLN A 170 17.62 19.27 4.99
CA GLN A 170 17.02 18.34 5.96
C GLN A 170 17.38 16.88 5.69
N VAL A 171 17.65 16.54 4.45
CA VAL A 171 18.16 15.22 4.06
C VAL A 171 19.65 15.10 4.43
N ALA A 172 20.46 16.07 4.00
CA ALA A 172 21.92 16.02 4.12
C ALA A 172 22.40 16.07 5.57
N PHE A 173 21.91 17.00 6.39
CA PHE A 173 22.38 17.20 7.76
C PHE A 173 22.15 16.01 8.70
N HIS A 174 21.16 15.19 8.40
CA HIS A 174 20.81 14.03 9.23
C HIS A 174 21.06 12.71 8.51
N ARG A 175 21.69 12.74 7.33
CA ARG A 175 21.97 11.54 6.51
C ARG A 175 20.69 10.72 6.26
N ARG A 176 19.56 11.39 6.05
CA ARG A 176 18.28 10.80 5.73
C ARG A 176 18.22 10.41 4.28
N SER A 177 17.37 9.47 3.92
CA SER A 177 17.19 9.00 2.56
C SER A 177 15.75 9.15 2.09
N ILE A 178 15.60 9.46 0.79
CA ILE A 178 14.32 9.37 0.08
C ILE A 178 14.49 8.29 -0.95
N ALA A 179 13.65 7.28 -0.90
CA ALA A 179 13.73 6.12 -1.78
C ALA A 179 12.38 5.79 -2.39
N GLY A 180 12.37 5.01 -3.45
CA GLY A 180 11.16 4.50 -4.09
C GLY A 180 11.11 2.98 -4.03
N SER A 181 9.91 2.43 -3.96
CA SER A 181 9.64 1.00 -4.09
C SER A 181 8.37 0.81 -4.90
N LEU A 182 8.42 -0.02 -5.92
CA LEU A 182 7.28 -0.28 -6.79
C LEU A 182 6.96 -1.76 -6.81
N ILE A 183 5.76 -2.12 -6.32
CA ILE A 183 5.31 -3.53 -6.21
C ILE A 183 6.38 -4.41 -5.54
N GLY A 184 6.54 -5.65 -6.00
CA GLY A 184 7.56 -6.58 -5.55
C GLY A 184 7.76 -7.71 -6.55
N SER A 185 8.67 -8.62 -6.27
CA SER A 185 8.89 -9.82 -7.07
C SER A 185 7.79 -10.86 -6.84
N VAL A 186 7.71 -11.87 -7.71
CA VAL A 186 6.81 -13.04 -7.52
C VAL A 186 7.15 -13.76 -6.21
N ALA A 187 8.42 -13.86 -5.87
CA ALA A 187 8.87 -14.49 -4.62
C ALA A 187 8.37 -13.71 -3.39
N GLU A 188 8.56 -12.38 -3.35
CA GLU A 188 8.04 -11.53 -2.27
C GLU A 188 6.51 -11.55 -2.21
N THR A 189 5.84 -11.72 -3.36
CA THR A 189 4.37 -11.84 -3.38
C THR A 189 3.92 -13.16 -2.74
N GLN A 190 4.63 -14.27 -2.97
CA GLN A 190 4.36 -15.51 -2.24
C GLN A 190 4.65 -15.35 -0.74
N GLU A 191 5.76 -14.72 -0.39
CA GLU A 191 6.16 -14.49 0.99
C GLU A 191 5.13 -13.66 1.76
N VAL A 192 4.58 -12.60 1.18
CA VAL A 192 3.52 -11.82 1.85
C VAL A 192 2.23 -12.62 2.00
N LEU A 193 1.88 -13.51 1.07
CA LEU A 193 0.72 -14.39 1.23
C LEU A 193 0.92 -15.34 2.43
N ASP A 194 2.10 -15.93 2.53
CA ASP A 194 2.45 -16.83 3.61
C ASP A 194 2.49 -16.08 4.96
N PHE A 195 3.05 -14.88 4.99
CA PHE A 195 3.06 -14.01 6.16
C PHE A 195 1.63 -13.62 6.60
N CYS A 196 0.79 -13.23 5.66
CA CYS A 196 -0.62 -12.90 5.93
C CYS A 196 -1.39 -14.12 6.46
N SER A 197 -1.11 -15.30 5.94
CA SER A 197 -1.66 -16.56 6.43
C SER A 197 -1.28 -16.86 7.89
N GLN A 198 0.00 -16.69 8.22
CA GLN A 198 0.52 -16.92 9.58
C GLN A 198 -0.05 -15.94 10.61
N HIS A 199 -0.31 -14.72 10.21
CA HIS A 199 -0.79 -13.64 11.07
C HIS A 199 -2.31 -13.36 10.96
N ASN A 200 -3.05 -14.16 10.16
CA ASN A 200 -4.47 -13.97 9.88
C ASN A 200 -4.80 -12.57 9.35
N ILE A 201 -3.96 -12.04 8.47
CA ILE A 201 -4.15 -10.73 7.84
C ILE A 201 -4.92 -10.90 6.53
N ILE A 202 -6.01 -10.17 6.40
CA ILE A 202 -6.81 -10.08 5.19
C ILE A 202 -7.07 -8.62 4.83
N SER A 203 -7.42 -8.36 3.56
CA SER A 203 -7.87 -7.04 3.13
C SER A 203 -9.33 -6.82 3.51
N ASP A 204 -9.66 -5.58 3.89
CA ASP A 204 -11.05 -5.16 3.98
C ASP A 204 -11.55 -4.89 2.55
N VAL A 205 -12.59 -5.61 2.16
CA VAL A 205 -13.11 -5.59 0.79
C VAL A 205 -14.62 -5.45 0.76
N GLU A 206 -15.12 -4.79 -0.28
CA GLU A 206 -16.52 -4.77 -0.66
C GLU A 206 -16.69 -5.59 -1.94
N MET A 207 -17.50 -6.64 -1.88
CA MET A 207 -17.78 -7.48 -3.04
C MET A 207 -18.78 -6.81 -3.97
N ILE A 208 -18.49 -6.81 -5.26
CA ILE A 208 -19.39 -6.30 -6.30
C ILE A 208 -19.59 -7.32 -7.42
N SER A 209 -20.72 -7.25 -8.11
CA SER A 209 -20.91 -7.94 -9.38
C SER A 209 -20.25 -7.16 -10.53
N ILE A 210 -19.95 -7.84 -11.62
CA ILE A 210 -19.23 -7.25 -12.77
C ILE A 210 -20.00 -6.10 -13.43
N ASP A 211 -21.32 -6.15 -13.45
CA ASP A 211 -22.18 -5.10 -14.01
C ASP A 211 -22.13 -3.79 -13.22
N ARG A 212 -21.68 -3.81 -11.96
CA ARG A 212 -21.54 -2.63 -11.10
C ARG A 212 -20.14 -1.99 -11.14
N ILE A 213 -19.29 -2.38 -12.08
CA ILE A 213 -17.90 -1.92 -12.14
C ILE A 213 -17.79 -0.40 -12.34
N ASN A 214 -18.66 0.18 -13.17
CA ASN A 214 -18.64 1.63 -13.41
C ASN A 214 -19.05 2.42 -12.17
N GLU A 215 -20.07 1.96 -11.44
CA GLU A 215 -20.46 2.54 -10.15
C GLU A 215 -19.30 2.48 -9.14
N ALA A 216 -18.60 1.35 -9.08
CA ALA A 216 -17.44 1.20 -8.20
C ALA A 216 -16.32 2.19 -8.54
N TYR A 217 -16.07 2.45 -9.82
CA TYR A 217 -15.10 3.47 -10.23
C TYR A 217 -15.52 4.88 -9.79
N GLU A 218 -16.80 5.24 -9.94
CA GLU A 218 -17.31 6.52 -9.48
C GLU A 218 -17.17 6.68 -7.96
N ARG A 219 -17.52 5.65 -7.19
CA ARG A 219 -17.35 5.62 -5.73
C ARG A 219 -15.88 5.71 -5.30
N MET A 220 -14.95 5.07 -6.03
CA MET A 220 -13.52 5.21 -5.76
C MET A 220 -13.02 6.64 -5.96
N ILE A 221 -13.48 7.34 -7.01
CA ILE A 221 -13.12 8.74 -7.26
C ILE A 221 -13.60 9.63 -6.11
N GLN A 222 -14.76 9.34 -5.54
CA GLN A 222 -15.34 10.05 -4.41
C GLN A 222 -14.72 9.65 -3.05
N GLY A 223 -13.85 8.64 -3.02
CA GLY A 223 -13.26 8.09 -1.79
C GLY A 223 -14.23 7.25 -0.96
N ASP A 224 -15.37 6.88 -1.52
CA ASP A 224 -16.41 6.06 -0.88
C ASP A 224 -16.12 4.57 -1.07
N VAL A 225 -15.07 4.07 -0.43
CA VAL A 225 -14.73 2.64 -0.38
C VAL A 225 -13.86 2.32 0.83
N LYS A 226 -14.15 1.22 1.53
CA LYS A 226 -13.34 0.68 2.64
C LYS A 226 -12.87 -0.74 2.31
N TYR A 227 -11.71 -0.95 1.73
CA TYR A 227 -10.73 -0.04 1.12
C TYR A 227 -10.52 -0.46 -0.33
N ARG A 228 -11.14 -1.59 -0.75
CA ARG A 228 -11.05 -2.18 -2.09
C ARG A 228 -12.38 -2.78 -2.51
N PHE A 229 -12.74 -2.59 -3.78
CA PHE A 229 -13.74 -3.41 -4.42
C PHE A 229 -13.10 -4.70 -4.95
N VAL A 230 -13.80 -5.81 -4.78
CA VAL A 230 -13.43 -7.09 -5.38
C VAL A 230 -14.62 -7.60 -6.18
N ILE A 231 -14.39 -7.93 -7.45
CA ILE A 231 -15.42 -8.37 -8.36
C ILE A 231 -15.64 -9.88 -8.17
N ASP A 232 -16.89 -10.27 -7.93
CA ASP A 232 -17.28 -11.68 -8.03
C ASP A 232 -17.39 -12.06 -9.50
N MET A 233 -16.37 -12.76 -10.02
CA MET A 233 -16.34 -13.18 -11.42
C MET A 233 -17.41 -14.22 -11.77
N ALA A 234 -18.04 -14.89 -10.80
CA ALA A 234 -19.19 -15.74 -11.07
C ALA A 234 -20.38 -14.96 -11.63
N SER A 235 -20.48 -13.66 -11.32
CA SER A 235 -21.51 -12.76 -11.83
C SER A 235 -21.39 -12.49 -13.35
N LEU A 236 -20.24 -12.77 -13.98
CA LEU A 236 -20.05 -12.62 -15.42
C LEU A 236 -20.93 -13.59 -16.22
N LYS A 237 -21.30 -14.75 -15.65
CA LYS A 237 -22.12 -15.78 -16.32
C LYS A 237 -23.61 -15.46 -16.32
N GLY A 238 -24.05 -14.42 -15.65
CA GLY A 238 -25.43 -13.97 -15.58
C GLY A 238 -25.67 -12.59 -16.17
N ALA A 239 -24.66 -12.02 -16.82
CA ALA A 239 -24.73 -10.69 -17.46
C ALA A 239 -24.95 -10.80 -18.97
#